data_b94512b3c1ae65fdb063d34613077cb1
#
_entry.id   b94512b3c1ae65fdb063d34613077cb1
#
_cell.length_a   1.000
_cell.length_b   1.000
_cell.length_c   1.000
_cell.angle_alpha   90.00
_cell.angle_beta   90.00
_cell.angle_gamma   90.00
#
_symmetry.space_group_name_H-M   'P 1'
#
loop_
_entity.id
_entity.type
_entity.pdbx_description
1 polymer ?
#
loop_
_entity_poly.entity_id
_entity_poly.type
_entity_poly.pdbx_seq_one_letter_code
_entity_poly.pdbx_strand_id
1 'polypeptide(L)'
;MPYLGYQTYYRIVGERKDNGKAPLICLHGGPGSTHNYFEVLDNVADEDDRMIVMYDQIGCGNSYLDGHPELWNQKVWLDELEALRDHLGLDVCHIIGQSWGGMMQIAYAVDYDPKGVKSFIISSGHPSSSLWEREGLRRIKMMPQDMQDAINHALETGDFTGEAYDAAVAEYMDRYCNYWLGEDAPECCTRPKKSGSESYVEGWGPNEFAPTGTLKDFEYIDRLGEIKIPSLICSGISDLCSPLVAKTMADRIPNSKW
;
A
#
# COMPACT_ATOMS: atom_id res chain seq x y z
N MET A 1 -8.32 17.75 -6.27
CA MET A 1 -8.81 17.26 -7.59
C MET A 1 -10.23 16.73 -7.43
N PRO A 2 -11.19 17.13 -8.26
CA PRO A 2 -12.52 16.50 -8.25
C PRO A 2 -12.44 15.03 -8.68
N TYR A 3 -13.09 14.14 -7.94
CA TYR A 3 -13.21 12.72 -8.29
C TYR A 3 -14.53 12.14 -7.73
N LEU A 4 -15.34 11.51 -8.56
CA LEU A 4 -16.65 10.91 -8.22
C LEU A 4 -17.60 11.82 -7.43
N GLY A 5 -17.54 13.14 -7.65
CA GLY A 5 -18.35 14.12 -6.91
C GLY A 5 -17.73 14.58 -5.58
N TYR A 6 -16.59 14.03 -5.20
CA TYR A 6 -15.81 14.37 -4.01
C TYR A 6 -14.51 15.07 -4.38
N GLN A 7 -13.62 15.25 -3.41
CA GLN A 7 -12.32 15.89 -3.60
C GLN A 7 -11.18 14.95 -3.17
N THR A 8 -10.27 14.68 -4.08
CA THR A 8 -8.98 14.03 -3.76
C THR A 8 -7.94 15.11 -3.45
N TYR A 9 -7.37 15.04 -2.26
CA TYR A 9 -6.24 15.86 -1.84
C TYR A 9 -4.95 15.33 -2.44
N TYR A 10 -4.13 16.23 -2.94
CA TYR A 10 -2.75 15.92 -3.33
C TYR A 10 -1.80 17.03 -2.90
N ARG A 11 -0.54 16.66 -2.69
CA ARG A 11 0.57 17.53 -2.34
C ARG A 11 1.66 17.40 -3.40
N ILE A 12 2.20 18.53 -3.82
CA ILE A 12 3.32 18.59 -4.76
C ILE A 12 4.52 19.19 -4.06
N VAL A 13 5.68 18.54 -4.21
CA VAL A 13 6.98 19.03 -3.75
C VAL A 13 7.89 19.19 -4.94
N GLY A 14 8.59 20.33 -5.02
CA GLY A 14 9.35 20.71 -6.19
C GLY A 14 8.48 21.13 -7.39
N GLU A 15 9.11 21.37 -8.50
CA GLU A 15 8.47 21.83 -9.73
C GLU A 15 8.78 20.88 -10.88
N ARG A 16 7.87 20.80 -11.85
CA ARG A 16 8.15 20.11 -13.11
C ARG A 16 9.10 20.96 -13.94
N LYS A 17 10.25 20.41 -14.27
CA LYS A 17 11.29 21.09 -15.05
C LYS A 17 11.58 20.33 -16.34
N ASP A 18 12.09 21.05 -17.34
CA ASP A 18 12.61 20.44 -18.58
C ASP A 18 14.08 20.00 -18.38
N ASN A 19 14.28 19.08 -17.42
CA ASN A 19 15.59 18.52 -17.05
C ASN A 19 15.72 17.02 -17.36
N GLY A 20 14.74 16.46 -18.08
CA GLY A 20 14.69 15.04 -18.41
C GLY A 20 14.26 14.12 -17.25
N LYS A 21 13.95 14.67 -16.06
CA LYS A 21 13.53 13.89 -14.88
C LYS A 21 12.02 13.82 -14.78
N ALA A 22 11.48 12.62 -14.94
CA ALA A 22 10.04 12.40 -14.78
C ALA A 22 9.62 12.51 -13.30
N PRO A 23 8.42 13.07 -13.01
CA PRO A 23 7.87 13.14 -11.67
C PRO A 23 7.76 11.78 -10.98
N LEU A 24 7.80 11.78 -9.64
CA LEU A 24 7.55 10.61 -8.80
C LEU A 24 6.16 10.73 -8.17
N ILE A 25 5.31 9.74 -8.36
CA ILE A 25 4.00 9.62 -7.69
C ILE A 25 4.14 8.64 -6.53
N CYS A 26 3.61 8.99 -5.35
CA CYS A 26 3.63 8.18 -4.14
C CYS A 26 2.24 7.64 -3.82
N LEU A 27 2.11 6.32 -3.74
CA LEU A 27 0.87 5.59 -3.41
C LEU A 27 0.98 5.02 -2.00
N HIS A 28 0.18 5.55 -1.07
CA HIS A 28 0.20 5.08 0.31
C HIS A 28 -0.50 3.73 0.49
N GLY A 29 -0.24 3.11 1.63
CA GLY A 29 -0.78 1.81 2.04
C GLY A 29 -2.19 1.89 2.65
N GLY A 30 -2.57 0.81 3.29
CA GLY A 30 -3.88 0.56 3.86
C GLY A 30 -4.56 -0.59 3.12
N PRO A 31 -5.66 -0.34 2.34
CA PRO A 31 -6.23 0.98 1.97
C PRO A 31 -6.63 1.84 3.18
N GLY A 32 -6.75 3.14 3.00
CA GLY A 32 -7.19 4.01 4.08
C GLY A 32 -6.10 4.59 5.00
N SER A 33 -4.78 4.42 4.68
CA SER A 33 -3.71 5.18 5.32
C SER A 33 -3.67 6.63 4.79
N THR A 34 -2.54 7.31 4.82
CA THR A 34 -2.37 8.67 4.28
C THR A 34 -0.98 8.84 3.70
N HIS A 35 -0.77 9.90 2.91
CA HIS A 35 0.51 10.21 2.29
C HIS A 35 1.63 10.58 3.27
N ASN A 36 1.31 10.96 4.50
CA ASN A 36 2.20 11.65 5.45
C ASN A 36 3.61 11.05 5.56
N TYR A 37 3.75 9.74 5.65
CA TYR A 37 5.06 9.11 5.80
C TYR A 37 5.92 9.19 4.54
N PHE A 38 5.35 9.50 3.38
CA PHE A 38 6.13 9.80 2.18
C PHE A 38 6.77 11.19 2.20
N GLU A 39 6.36 12.08 3.11
CA GLU A 39 6.99 13.40 3.25
C GLU A 39 8.48 13.31 3.63
N VAL A 40 8.94 12.15 4.13
CA VAL A 40 10.38 11.88 4.30
C VAL A 40 11.17 11.95 2.98
N LEU A 41 10.49 11.88 1.84
CA LEU A 41 11.08 12.02 0.52
C LEU A 41 11.16 13.47 0.02
N ASP A 42 10.69 14.45 0.80
CA ASP A 42 10.67 15.86 0.36
C ASP A 42 12.04 16.36 -0.10
N ASN A 43 13.10 15.96 0.61
CA ASN A 43 14.48 16.34 0.25
C ASN A 43 14.91 15.80 -1.12
N VAL A 44 14.31 14.72 -1.61
CA VAL A 44 14.60 14.18 -2.95
C VAL A 44 14.18 15.15 -4.04
N ALA A 45 13.15 15.97 -3.78
CA ALA A 45 12.73 17.00 -4.74
C ALA A 45 13.84 18.04 -4.98
N ASP A 46 14.55 18.43 -3.94
CA ASP A 46 15.63 19.42 -4.02
C ASP A 46 16.96 18.77 -4.48
N GLU A 47 17.32 17.60 -3.91
CA GLU A 47 18.59 16.95 -4.21
C GLU A 47 18.64 16.33 -5.62
N ASP A 48 17.53 15.78 -6.09
CA ASP A 48 17.42 15.22 -7.43
C ASP A 48 16.72 16.15 -8.43
N ASP A 49 16.32 17.36 -8.03
CA ASP A 49 15.61 18.32 -8.87
C ASP A 49 14.39 17.68 -9.58
N ARG A 50 13.59 16.94 -8.81
CA ARG A 50 12.49 16.09 -9.28
C ARG A 50 11.17 16.46 -8.58
N MET A 51 10.13 16.72 -9.34
CA MET A 51 8.78 16.89 -8.81
C MET A 51 8.28 15.58 -8.16
N ILE A 52 7.77 15.68 -6.94
CA ILE A 52 7.13 14.58 -6.22
C ILE A 52 5.65 14.89 -6.01
N VAL A 53 4.79 13.93 -6.26
CA VAL A 53 3.34 14.03 -6.07
C VAL A 53 2.93 12.97 -5.05
N MET A 54 2.32 13.40 -3.97
CA MET A 54 1.74 12.55 -2.93
C MET A 54 0.25 12.86 -2.85
N TYR A 55 -0.59 11.89 -2.58
CA TYR A 55 -2.03 12.15 -2.40
C TYR A 55 -2.63 11.25 -1.34
N ASP A 56 -3.70 11.71 -0.72
CA ASP A 56 -4.57 10.88 0.09
C ASP A 56 -5.62 10.28 -0.84
N GLN A 57 -5.64 8.94 -0.95
CA GLN A 57 -6.63 8.24 -1.74
C GLN A 57 -8.04 8.52 -1.18
N ILE A 58 -9.06 8.47 -2.03
CA ILE A 58 -10.44 8.67 -1.58
C ILE A 58 -10.76 7.75 -0.40
N GLY A 59 -11.39 8.32 0.63
CA GLY A 59 -11.78 7.64 1.87
C GLY A 59 -10.84 7.87 3.06
N CYS A 60 -9.73 8.58 2.92
CA CYS A 60 -8.79 8.81 4.03
C CYS A 60 -8.15 10.19 4.00
N GLY A 61 -7.47 10.54 5.08
CA GLY A 61 -6.70 11.77 5.22
C GLY A 61 -7.51 13.03 4.92
N ASN A 62 -6.98 13.86 4.04
CA ASN A 62 -7.65 15.06 3.54
C ASN A 62 -8.67 14.78 2.42
N SER A 63 -8.74 13.52 1.96
CA SER A 63 -9.77 12.98 1.06
C SER A 63 -10.80 12.14 1.80
N TYR A 64 -10.93 12.32 3.13
CA TYR A 64 -11.78 11.49 3.96
C TYR A 64 -13.24 11.53 3.53
N LEU A 65 -13.82 10.34 3.47
CA LEU A 65 -15.21 10.08 3.16
C LEU A 65 -15.59 8.78 3.86
N ASP A 66 -16.81 8.68 4.38
CA ASP A 66 -17.41 7.48 4.96
C ASP A 66 -18.87 7.34 4.57
N GLY A 67 -19.49 6.21 4.89
CA GLY A 67 -20.87 5.92 4.51
C GLY A 67 -21.03 5.57 3.02
N HIS A 68 -19.96 5.13 2.36
CA HIS A 68 -19.95 4.81 0.93
C HIS A 68 -19.27 3.45 0.64
N PRO A 69 -19.77 2.34 1.21
CA PRO A 69 -19.14 1.04 1.07
C PRO A 69 -18.97 0.59 -0.40
N GLU A 70 -19.80 1.10 -1.32
CA GLU A 70 -19.71 0.82 -2.75
C GLU A 70 -18.44 1.36 -3.43
N LEU A 71 -17.76 2.34 -2.80
CA LEU A 71 -16.56 2.96 -3.35
C LEU A 71 -15.26 2.21 -2.99
N TRP A 72 -15.29 1.35 -1.98
CA TRP A 72 -14.05 0.74 -1.46
C TRP A 72 -13.68 -0.54 -2.24
N ASN A 73 -13.18 -0.34 -3.45
CA ASN A 73 -12.74 -1.43 -4.32
C ASN A 73 -11.57 -1.01 -5.21
N GLN A 74 -10.84 -2.01 -5.70
CA GLN A 74 -9.65 -1.83 -6.53
C GLN A 74 -9.86 -0.88 -7.70
N LYS A 75 -11.00 -1.02 -8.40
CA LYS A 75 -11.26 -0.22 -9.61
C LYS A 75 -11.36 1.27 -9.29
N VAL A 76 -12.06 1.64 -8.22
CA VAL A 76 -12.21 3.04 -7.81
C VAL A 76 -10.84 3.67 -7.51
N TRP A 77 -9.97 3.00 -6.78
CA TRP A 77 -8.64 3.54 -6.46
C TRP A 77 -7.70 3.59 -7.66
N LEU A 78 -7.81 2.65 -8.61
CA LEU A 78 -7.00 2.69 -9.83
C LEU A 78 -7.50 3.77 -10.81
N ASP A 79 -8.79 3.95 -10.93
CA ASP A 79 -9.39 5.05 -11.71
C ASP A 79 -9.03 6.42 -11.11
N GLU A 80 -8.92 6.51 -9.76
CA GLU A 80 -8.45 7.73 -9.09
C GLU A 80 -7.00 8.07 -9.45
N LEU A 81 -6.12 7.05 -9.50
CA LEU A 81 -4.74 7.24 -9.94
C LEU A 81 -4.66 7.73 -11.40
N GLU A 82 -5.45 7.17 -12.30
CA GLU A 82 -5.55 7.66 -13.69
C GLU A 82 -6.03 9.11 -13.72
N ALA A 83 -7.13 9.43 -13.00
CA ALA A 83 -7.66 10.77 -12.92
C ALA A 83 -6.63 11.79 -12.36
N LEU A 84 -5.83 11.37 -11.38
CA LEU A 84 -4.76 12.23 -10.83
C LEU A 84 -3.66 12.47 -11.86
N ARG A 85 -3.23 11.45 -12.59
CA ARG A 85 -2.25 11.59 -13.67
C ARG A 85 -2.74 12.52 -14.75
N ASP A 86 -3.96 12.36 -15.20
CA ASP A 86 -4.59 13.22 -16.21
C ASP A 86 -4.72 14.67 -15.72
N HIS A 87 -5.23 14.86 -14.49
CA HIS A 87 -5.42 16.18 -13.89
C HIS A 87 -4.12 16.99 -13.79
N LEU A 88 -3.00 16.33 -13.50
CA LEU A 88 -1.69 16.97 -13.34
C LEU A 88 -0.82 16.88 -14.60
N GLY A 89 -1.32 16.30 -15.69
CA GLY A 89 -0.56 16.10 -16.93
C GLY A 89 0.66 15.20 -16.73
N LEU A 90 0.56 14.16 -15.91
CA LEU A 90 1.66 13.24 -15.59
C LEU A 90 1.74 12.09 -16.60
N ASP A 91 1.80 12.42 -17.89
CA ASP A 91 1.92 11.42 -18.97
C ASP A 91 3.14 10.52 -18.78
N VAL A 92 4.23 11.09 -18.27
CA VAL A 92 5.48 10.37 -17.95
C VAL A 92 5.80 10.51 -16.48
N CYS A 93 5.95 9.39 -15.77
CA CYS A 93 6.21 9.38 -14.32
C CYS A 93 6.96 8.12 -13.88
N HIS A 94 7.50 8.18 -12.65
CA HIS A 94 7.84 7.03 -11.82
C HIS A 94 6.77 6.87 -10.74
N ILE A 95 6.58 5.67 -10.23
CA ILE A 95 5.63 5.44 -9.14
C ILE A 95 6.33 4.65 -8.04
N ILE A 96 6.19 5.10 -6.79
CA ILE A 96 6.50 4.35 -5.59
C ILE A 96 5.20 4.02 -4.86
N GLY A 97 5.03 2.78 -4.44
CA GLY A 97 3.87 2.35 -3.66
C GLY A 97 4.28 1.49 -2.48
N GLN A 98 3.69 1.75 -1.33
CA GLN A 98 3.94 0.98 -0.12
C GLN A 98 2.68 0.17 0.25
N SER A 99 2.86 -1.13 0.61
CA SER A 99 1.76 -2.00 1.02
C SER A 99 0.65 -2.07 -0.05
N TRP A 100 -0.57 -1.63 0.25
CA TRP A 100 -1.65 -1.48 -0.72
C TRP A 100 -1.21 -0.66 -1.96
N GLY A 101 -0.44 0.43 -1.78
CA GLY A 101 0.11 1.18 -2.90
C GLY A 101 1.01 0.34 -3.82
N GLY A 102 1.71 -0.65 -3.26
CA GLY A 102 2.47 -1.65 -4.03
C GLY A 102 1.58 -2.64 -4.77
N MET A 103 0.47 -3.07 -4.16
CA MET A 103 -0.56 -3.88 -4.83
C MET A 103 -1.20 -3.11 -6.00
N MET A 104 -1.53 -1.83 -5.77
CA MET A 104 -2.05 -0.95 -6.83
C MET A 104 -1.14 -0.94 -8.06
N GLN A 105 0.19 -0.84 -7.87
CA GLN A 105 1.15 -0.84 -8.98
C GLN A 105 1.07 -2.13 -9.81
N ILE A 106 0.91 -3.28 -9.16
CA ILE A 106 0.78 -4.59 -9.83
C ILE A 106 -0.50 -4.62 -10.66
N ALA A 107 -1.65 -4.34 -10.04
CA ALA A 107 -2.93 -4.32 -10.72
C ALA A 107 -2.96 -3.27 -11.84
N TYR A 108 -2.39 -2.09 -11.59
CA TYR A 108 -2.31 -1.02 -12.57
C TYR A 108 -1.50 -1.42 -13.79
N ALA A 109 -0.34 -2.06 -13.60
CA ALA A 109 0.47 -2.54 -14.72
C ALA A 109 -0.23 -3.60 -15.57
N VAL A 110 -0.98 -4.50 -14.92
CA VAL A 110 -1.59 -5.66 -15.57
C VAL A 110 -2.93 -5.34 -16.21
N ASP A 111 -3.77 -4.57 -15.51
CA ASP A 111 -5.15 -4.33 -15.94
C ASP A 111 -5.32 -3.05 -16.76
N TYR A 112 -4.44 -2.06 -16.59
CA TYR A 112 -4.51 -0.76 -17.28
C TYR A 112 -3.42 -0.58 -18.36
N ASP A 113 -2.34 -1.37 -18.32
CA ASP A 113 -1.17 -1.21 -19.22
C ASP A 113 -0.74 0.26 -19.39
N PRO A 114 -0.43 0.98 -18.28
CA PRO A 114 -0.30 2.43 -18.29
C PRO A 114 0.88 2.88 -19.14
N LYS A 115 0.63 3.81 -20.05
CA LYS A 115 1.69 4.37 -20.88
C LYS A 115 2.48 5.43 -20.09
N GLY A 116 3.76 5.54 -20.42
CA GLY A 116 4.65 6.58 -19.86
C GLY A 116 5.14 6.30 -18.42
N VAL A 117 4.70 5.26 -17.75
CA VAL A 117 5.28 4.86 -16.45
C VAL A 117 6.66 4.27 -16.71
N LYS A 118 7.70 4.93 -16.17
CA LYS A 118 9.12 4.59 -16.42
C LYS A 118 9.65 3.49 -15.50
N SER A 119 9.21 3.49 -14.25
CA SER A 119 9.58 2.45 -13.29
C SER A 119 8.64 2.41 -12.10
N PHE A 120 8.63 1.27 -11.43
CA PHE A 120 7.99 1.06 -10.14
C PHE A 120 9.02 0.87 -9.03
N ILE A 121 8.68 1.33 -7.82
CA ILE A 121 9.28 0.91 -6.57
C ILE A 121 8.13 0.28 -5.76
N ILE A 122 8.12 -1.05 -5.67
CA ILE A 122 7.11 -1.82 -4.94
C ILE A 122 7.67 -2.09 -3.54
N SER A 123 7.23 -1.32 -2.57
CA SER A 123 7.69 -1.41 -1.19
C SER A 123 6.66 -2.16 -0.35
N SER A 124 7.05 -3.29 0.23
CA SER A 124 6.22 -4.10 1.14
C SER A 124 4.83 -4.45 0.59
N GLY A 125 4.67 -4.47 -0.74
CA GLY A 125 3.45 -4.89 -1.42
C GLY A 125 3.41 -6.41 -1.65
N HIS A 126 2.27 -6.92 -2.09
CA HIS A 126 2.14 -8.35 -2.42
C HIS A 126 1.31 -8.57 -3.69
N PRO A 127 1.55 -9.69 -4.40
CA PRO A 127 0.88 -9.99 -5.65
C PRO A 127 -0.39 -10.84 -5.49
N SER A 128 -0.73 -11.26 -4.26
CA SER A 128 -1.81 -12.23 -4.04
C SER A 128 -2.27 -12.22 -2.60
N SER A 129 -3.57 -12.11 -2.41
CA SER A 129 -4.23 -12.18 -1.09
C SER A 129 -4.12 -13.57 -0.49
N SER A 130 -4.23 -14.64 -1.29
CA SER A 130 -4.06 -16.01 -0.81
C SER A 130 -2.61 -16.32 -0.41
N LEU A 131 -1.61 -15.74 -1.08
CA LEU A 131 -0.21 -15.86 -0.66
C LEU A 131 0.04 -15.10 0.65
N TRP A 132 -0.53 -13.92 0.80
CA TRP A 132 -0.44 -13.13 2.02
C TRP A 132 -1.03 -13.87 3.22
N GLU A 133 -2.26 -14.36 3.09
CA GLU A 133 -2.94 -15.14 4.12
C GLU A 133 -2.12 -16.37 4.53
N ARG A 134 -1.64 -17.15 3.55
CA ARG A 134 -0.81 -18.33 3.81
C ARG A 134 0.45 -17.99 4.61
N GLU A 135 1.13 -16.91 4.28
CA GLU A 135 2.32 -16.47 5.00
C GLU A 135 2.00 -15.90 6.38
N GLY A 136 0.90 -15.17 6.51
CA GLY A 136 0.38 -14.71 7.81
C GLY A 136 0.09 -15.87 8.75
N LEU A 137 -0.70 -16.85 8.30
CA LEU A 137 -1.03 -18.05 9.06
C LEU A 137 0.22 -18.90 9.39
N ARG A 138 1.20 -18.98 8.50
CA ARG A 138 2.47 -19.64 8.77
C ARG A 138 3.23 -18.97 9.90
N ARG A 139 3.25 -17.66 9.95
CA ARG A 139 3.92 -16.87 10.99
C ARG A 139 3.20 -16.94 12.33
N ILE A 140 1.88 -16.95 12.33
CA ILE A 140 1.07 -17.16 13.55
C ILE A 140 1.48 -18.47 14.23
N LYS A 141 1.71 -19.55 13.47
CA LYS A 141 2.17 -20.84 14.01
C LYS A 141 3.56 -20.80 14.70
N MET A 142 4.29 -19.69 14.56
CA MET A 142 5.58 -19.47 15.23
C MET A 142 5.46 -18.60 16.48
N MET A 143 4.26 -18.17 16.83
CA MET A 143 3.95 -17.43 18.05
C MET A 143 3.72 -18.35 19.26
N PRO A 144 3.70 -17.81 20.50
CA PRO A 144 3.24 -18.55 21.68
C PRO A 144 1.84 -19.15 21.48
N GLN A 145 1.58 -20.32 22.09
CA GLN A 145 0.35 -21.08 21.83
C GLN A 145 -0.93 -20.32 22.19
N ASP A 146 -0.91 -19.61 23.30
CA ASP A 146 -2.04 -18.77 23.76
C ASP A 146 -2.38 -17.65 22.76
N MET A 147 -1.38 -17.07 22.11
CA MET A 147 -1.55 -16.06 21.07
C MET A 147 -2.05 -16.68 19.76
N GLN A 148 -1.54 -17.87 19.40
CA GLN A 148 -2.10 -18.62 18.26
C GLN A 148 -3.58 -18.91 18.46
N ASP A 149 -3.95 -19.38 19.66
CA ASP A 149 -5.33 -19.73 20.01
C ASP A 149 -6.24 -18.50 19.95
N ALA A 150 -5.78 -17.33 20.44
CA ALA A 150 -6.54 -16.08 20.38
C ALA A 150 -6.79 -15.61 18.92
N ILE A 151 -5.77 -15.63 18.07
CA ILE A 151 -5.91 -15.24 16.67
C ILE A 151 -6.78 -16.25 15.90
N ASN A 152 -6.57 -17.55 16.09
CA ASN A 152 -7.36 -18.58 15.43
C ASN A 152 -8.84 -18.51 15.84
N HIS A 153 -9.12 -18.26 17.11
CA HIS A 153 -10.48 -18.07 17.59
C HIS A 153 -11.16 -16.87 16.91
N ALA A 154 -10.44 -15.75 16.79
CA ALA A 154 -10.96 -14.57 16.10
C ALA A 154 -11.24 -14.84 14.60
N LEU A 155 -10.34 -15.55 13.92
CA LEU A 155 -10.54 -15.95 12.52
C LEU A 155 -11.72 -16.92 12.34
N GLU A 156 -11.97 -17.84 13.29
CA GLU A 156 -13.07 -18.80 13.25
C GLU A 156 -14.43 -18.16 13.55
N THR A 157 -14.47 -17.24 14.48
CA THR A 157 -15.72 -16.61 14.97
C THR A 157 -16.08 -15.32 14.27
N GLY A 158 -15.10 -14.64 13.66
CA GLY A 158 -15.23 -13.29 13.14
C GLY A 158 -15.24 -12.21 14.23
N ASP A 159 -14.93 -12.57 15.48
CA ASP A 159 -14.81 -11.63 16.61
C ASP A 159 -13.33 -11.22 16.78
N PHE A 160 -12.98 -10.08 16.24
CA PHE A 160 -11.63 -9.50 16.28
C PHE A 160 -11.47 -8.50 17.44
N THR A 161 -12.07 -8.80 18.60
CA THR A 161 -12.04 -7.96 19.79
C THR A 161 -11.53 -8.71 21.02
N GLY A 162 -11.14 -7.96 22.04
CA GLY A 162 -10.78 -8.50 23.34
C GLY A 162 -9.28 -8.51 23.63
N GLU A 163 -8.97 -8.48 24.92
CA GLU A 163 -7.63 -8.26 25.45
C GLU A 163 -6.61 -9.32 24.96
N ALA A 164 -7.02 -10.58 24.87
CA ALA A 164 -6.16 -11.66 24.38
C ALA A 164 -5.83 -11.51 22.88
N TYR A 165 -6.82 -11.15 22.06
CA TYR A 165 -6.64 -10.89 20.65
C TYR A 165 -5.75 -9.66 20.42
N ASP A 166 -6.02 -8.57 21.12
CA ASP A 166 -5.25 -7.31 21.01
C ASP A 166 -3.77 -7.54 21.38
N ALA A 167 -3.51 -8.29 22.44
CA ALA A 167 -2.15 -8.65 22.85
C ALA A 167 -1.44 -9.51 21.79
N ALA A 168 -2.14 -10.49 21.21
CA ALA A 168 -1.59 -11.36 20.18
C ALA A 168 -1.29 -10.58 18.87
N VAL A 169 -2.18 -9.67 18.48
CA VAL A 169 -1.94 -8.77 17.32
C VAL A 169 -0.77 -7.84 17.57
N ALA A 170 -0.66 -7.23 18.76
CA ALA A 170 0.45 -6.36 19.10
C ALA A 170 1.80 -7.09 19.01
N GLU A 171 1.89 -8.32 19.53
CA GLU A 171 3.09 -9.15 19.43
C GLU A 171 3.42 -9.53 17.98
N TYR A 172 2.40 -9.86 17.17
CA TYR A 172 2.60 -10.16 15.75
C TYR A 172 3.15 -8.95 15.01
N MET A 173 2.58 -7.76 15.25
CA MET A 173 3.00 -6.52 14.62
C MET A 173 4.40 -6.10 15.06
N ASP A 174 4.76 -6.30 16.34
CA ASP A 174 6.12 -6.05 16.83
C ASP A 174 7.16 -6.92 16.12
N ARG A 175 6.85 -8.19 15.88
CA ARG A 175 7.75 -9.12 15.19
C ARG A 175 7.88 -8.87 13.69
N TYR A 176 6.80 -8.48 13.03
CA TYR A 176 6.71 -8.53 11.57
C TYR A 176 6.36 -7.20 10.91
N CYS A 177 6.09 -6.15 11.67
CA CYS A 177 5.84 -4.82 11.12
C CYS A 177 6.80 -3.77 11.68
N ASN A 178 7.08 -3.84 12.97
CA ASN A 178 8.03 -3.01 13.69
C ASN A 178 7.84 -1.50 13.42
N TYR A 179 6.71 -0.98 13.89
CA TYR A 179 6.38 0.45 13.80
C TYR A 179 7.09 1.32 14.84
N TRP A 180 8.07 0.79 15.54
CA TRP A 180 8.69 1.61 16.57
C TRP A 180 9.37 2.83 15.94
N LEU A 181 8.73 3.97 16.12
CA LEU A 181 9.27 5.27 15.79
C LEU A 181 10.03 5.78 17.04
N GLY A 182 11.35 5.93 16.93
CA GLY A 182 12.15 6.50 17.98
C GLY A 182 11.75 7.93 18.33
N GLU A 183 12.31 8.47 19.40
CA GLU A 183 12.06 9.85 19.85
C GLU A 183 12.40 10.89 18.77
N ASP A 184 13.34 10.56 17.88
CA ASP A 184 13.77 11.41 16.76
C ASP A 184 12.99 11.16 15.46
N ALA A 185 11.84 10.48 15.53
CA ALA A 185 11.04 10.20 14.32
C ALA A 185 10.60 11.49 13.63
N PRO A 186 10.62 11.53 12.28
CA PRO A 186 10.13 12.69 11.54
C PRO A 186 8.69 13.06 11.94
N GLU A 187 8.41 14.33 12.06
CA GLU A 187 7.09 14.84 12.45
C GLU A 187 5.96 14.30 11.56
N CYS A 188 6.20 14.20 10.26
CA CYS A 188 5.25 13.65 9.32
C CYS A 188 4.86 12.18 9.59
N CYS A 189 5.70 11.41 10.27
CA CYS A 189 5.40 10.04 10.67
C CYS A 189 4.60 9.96 11.99
N THR A 190 4.71 10.99 12.85
CA THR A 190 4.06 11.03 14.17
C THR A 190 2.82 11.89 14.23
N ARG A 191 2.64 12.78 13.26
CA ARG A 191 1.49 13.68 13.13
C ARG A 191 0.16 12.91 13.13
N PRO A 192 -0.85 13.36 13.92
CA PRO A 192 -2.18 12.78 13.85
C PRO A 192 -2.76 12.83 12.43
N LYS A 193 -3.35 11.73 12.01
CA LYS A 193 -3.94 11.58 10.68
C LYS A 193 -5.33 10.94 10.76
N LYS A 194 -6.19 11.27 9.82
CA LYS A 194 -7.53 10.68 9.74
C LYS A 194 -7.48 9.45 8.84
N SER A 195 -7.28 8.28 9.44
CA SER A 195 -7.32 7.02 8.71
C SER A 195 -8.73 6.70 8.21
N GLY A 196 -8.85 6.06 7.07
CA GLY A 196 -10.10 5.59 6.51
C GLY A 196 -10.45 4.20 7.03
N SER A 197 -11.05 4.13 8.23
CA SER A 197 -11.40 2.84 8.84
C SER A 197 -12.40 2.05 8.00
N GLU A 198 -13.42 2.72 7.42
CA GLU A 198 -14.40 2.07 6.56
C GLU A 198 -13.73 1.55 5.28
N SER A 199 -12.93 2.38 4.61
CA SER A 199 -12.23 1.97 3.39
C SER A 199 -11.24 0.81 3.64
N TYR A 200 -10.64 0.74 4.84
CA TYR A 200 -9.81 -0.40 5.24
C TYR A 200 -10.63 -1.66 5.45
N VAL A 201 -11.68 -1.61 6.26
CA VAL A 201 -12.49 -2.78 6.61
C VAL A 201 -13.24 -3.33 5.39
N GLU A 202 -13.85 -2.48 4.59
CA GLU A 202 -14.55 -2.90 3.38
C GLU A 202 -13.58 -3.34 2.27
N GLY A 203 -12.43 -2.69 2.15
CA GLY A 203 -11.41 -3.03 1.17
C GLY A 203 -10.63 -4.29 1.54
N TRP A 204 -10.03 -4.31 2.69
CA TRP A 204 -9.15 -5.37 3.17
C TRP A 204 -9.86 -6.35 4.11
N GLY A 205 -10.44 -5.84 5.18
CA GLY A 205 -11.06 -6.63 6.23
C GLY A 205 -10.67 -6.13 7.63
N PRO A 206 -11.26 -6.73 8.67
CA PRO A 206 -11.06 -6.30 10.05
C PRO A 206 -9.74 -6.76 10.68
N ASN A 207 -8.92 -7.51 9.95
CA ASN A 207 -7.65 -8.06 10.44
C ASN A 207 -6.56 -8.03 9.37
N GLU A 208 -5.30 -8.09 9.78
CA GLU A 208 -4.13 -8.01 8.89
C GLU A 208 -3.77 -9.38 8.25
N PHE A 209 -4.26 -10.49 8.80
CA PHE A 209 -3.79 -11.83 8.46
C PHE A 209 -4.50 -12.42 7.25
N ALA A 210 -5.81 -12.24 7.17
CA ALA A 210 -6.66 -12.83 6.15
C ALA A 210 -7.63 -11.78 5.58
N PRO A 211 -7.46 -11.37 4.34
CA PRO A 211 -8.34 -10.39 3.71
C PRO A 211 -9.74 -10.98 3.47
N THR A 212 -10.76 -10.24 3.89
CA THR A 212 -12.17 -10.64 3.73
C THR A 212 -12.99 -9.60 2.97
N GLY A 213 -12.43 -8.42 2.74
CA GLY A 213 -13.06 -7.33 2.00
C GLY A 213 -13.06 -7.53 0.48
N THR A 214 -13.24 -6.43 -0.25
CA THR A 214 -13.30 -6.46 -1.73
C THR A 214 -11.99 -6.88 -2.38
N LEU A 215 -10.86 -6.80 -1.65
CA LEU A 215 -9.54 -7.23 -2.10
C LEU A 215 -9.21 -8.70 -1.81
N LYS A 216 -10.13 -9.48 -1.23
CA LYS A 216 -9.91 -10.90 -0.91
C LYS A 216 -9.50 -11.76 -2.10
N ASP A 217 -9.98 -11.42 -3.29
CA ASP A 217 -9.72 -12.13 -4.54
C ASP A 217 -8.61 -11.47 -5.39
N PHE A 218 -7.76 -10.62 -4.77
CA PHE A 218 -6.61 -10.01 -5.42
C PHE A 218 -5.55 -11.07 -5.73
N GLU A 219 -5.48 -11.54 -6.99
CA GLU A 219 -4.62 -12.66 -7.40
C GLU A 219 -3.93 -12.36 -8.74
N TYR A 220 -2.64 -11.98 -8.67
CA TYR A 220 -1.85 -11.59 -9.82
C TYR A 220 -0.59 -12.44 -10.05
N ILE A 221 -0.34 -13.48 -9.24
CA ILE A 221 0.91 -14.27 -9.33
C ILE A 221 1.14 -14.77 -10.75
N ASP A 222 0.12 -15.34 -11.41
CA ASP A 222 0.26 -15.94 -12.74
C ASP A 222 0.36 -14.88 -13.86
N ARG A 223 0.03 -13.62 -13.53
CA ARG A 223 0.07 -12.49 -14.46
C ARG A 223 1.27 -11.57 -14.26
N LEU A 224 2.11 -11.80 -13.24
CA LEU A 224 3.29 -10.96 -12.98
C LEU A 224 4.25 -10.87 -14.18
N GLY A 225 4.30 -11.91 -15.02
CA GLY A 225 5.08 -11.91 -16.26
C GLY A 225 4.62 -10.90 -17.33
N GLU A 226 3.40 -10.35 -17.19
CA GLU A 226 2.87 -9.31 -18.07
C GLU A 226 3.45 -7.93 -17.77
N ILE A 227 3.97 -7.71 -16.56
CA ILE A 227 4.55 -6.43 -16.12
C ILE A 227 5.86 -6.18 -16.87
N LYS A 228 5.86 -5.20 -17.76
CA LYS A 228 7.04 -4.82 -18.56
C LYS A 228 7.78 -3.62 -17.97
N ILE A 229 7.17 -2.92 -17.01
CA ILE A 229 7.73 -1.75 -16.36
C ILE A 229 8.88 -2.19 -15.45
N PRO A 230 10.09 -1.62 -15.60
CA PRO A 230 11.21 -1.90 -14.69
C PRO A 230 10.80 -1.70 -13.23
N SER A 231 11.04 -2.68 -12.37
CA SER A 231 10.54 -2.67 -11.00
C SER A 231 11.65 -2.93 -9.99
N LEU A 232 11.72 -2.11 -8.95
CA LEU A 232 12.49 -2.37 -7.74
C LEU A 232 11.53 -2.88 -6.67
N ILE A 233 11.80 -4.05 -6.12
CA ILE A 233 11.02 -4.66 -5.06
C ILE A 233 11.78 -4.47 -3.75
N CYS A 234 11.13 -3.90 -2.74
CA CYS A 234 11.73 -3.64 -1.44
C CYS A 234 10.86 -4.28 -0.34
N SER A 235 11.49 -4.95 0.61
CA SER A 235 10.86 -5.41 1.84
C SER A 235 11.90 -5.55 2.94
N GLY A 236 11.49 -5.41 4.19
CA GLY A 236 12.33 -5.73 5.34
C GLY A 236 12.44 -7.25 5.56
N ILE A 237 13.45 -7.70 6.31
CA ILE A 237 13.60 -9.11 6.71
C ILE A 237 12.44 -9.52 7.64
N SER A 238 12.06 -8.61 8.54
CA SER A 238 10.95 -8.75 9.48
C SER A 238 9.76 -7.91 9.05
N ASP A 239 9.36 -8.00 7.79
CA ASP A 239 8.27 -7.25 7.18
C ASP A 239 7.01 -8.13 7.10
N LEU A 240 5.82 -7.53 7.14
CA LEU A 240 4.56 -8.22 6.84
C LEU A 240 4.61 -8.85 5.44
N CYS A 241 5.17 -8.14 4.46
CA CYS A 241 5.57 -8.68 3.16
C CYS A 241 6.80 -9.57 3.34
N SER A 242 6.59 -10.84 3.66
CA SER A 242 7.69 -11.78 3.91
C SER A 242 8.68 -11.84 2.75
N PRO A 243 9.95 -12.22 3.00
CA PRO A 243 10.91 -12.46 1.92
C PRO A 243 10.41 -13.43 0.84
N LEU A 244 9.52 -14.39 1.20
CA LEU A 244 8.88 -15.28 0.22
C LEU A 244 7.91 -14.52 -0.69
N VAL A 245 7.14 -13.60 -0.14
CA VAL A 245 6.21 -12.76 -0.93
C VAL A 245 6.99 -11.87 -1.88
N ALA A 246 8.02 -11.16 -1.38
CA ALA A 246 8.88 -10.32 -2.19
C ALA A 246 9.61 -11.11 -3.29
N LYS A 247 10.17 -12.28 -2.93
CA LYS A 247 10.83 -13.18 -3.88
C LYS A 247 9.88 -13.69 -4.96
N THR A 248 8.62 -13.96 -4.63
CA THR A 248 7.61 -14.38 -5.60
C THR A 248 7.41 -13.34 -6.71
N MET A 249 7.42 -12.06 -6.34
CA MET A 249 7.37 -10.96 -7.32
C MET A 249 8.68 -10.87 -8.12
N ALA A 250 9.82 -10.89 -7.43
CA ALA A 250 11.13 -10.75 -8.06
C ALA A 250 11.44 -11.86 -9.08
N ASP A 251 11.02 -13.09 -8.79
CA ASP A 251 11.23 -14.24 -9.69
C ASP A 251 10.34 -14.20 -10.95
N ARG A 252 9.23 -13.46 -10.91
CA ARG A 252 8.21 -13.49 -11.97
C ARG A 252 8.06 -12.20 -12.76
N ILE A 253 8.37 -11.05 -12.17
CA ILE A 253 8.32 -9.77 -12.89
C ILE A 253 9.59 -9.64 -13.74
N PRO A 254 9.47 -9.59 -15.09
CA PRO A 254 10.62 -9.33 -15.94
C PRO A 254 11.25 -7.96 -15.60
N ASN A 255 12.57 -7.86 -15.70
CA ASN A 255 13.31 -6.62 -15.41
C ASN A 255 13.12 -6.09 -13.98
N SER A 256 12.88 -6.96 -13.02
CA SER A 256 12.84 -6.59 -11.61
C SER A 256 14.22 -6.73 -10.94
N LYS A 257 14.37 -6.00 -9.84
CA LYS A 257 15.47 -6.15 -8.86
C LYS A 257 14.86 -6.24 -7.47
N TRP A 258 15.53 -6.98 -6.57
CA TRP A 258 15.12 -7.13 -5.17
C TRP A 258 16.34 -7.09 -4.27
#